data_2a1b40db9e617961499da81fd9cde717
#
_entry.id   2a1b40db9e617961499da81fd9cde717
#
_cell.length_a   1.000
_cell.length_b   1.000
_cell.length_c   1.000
_cell.angle_alpha   90.00
_cell.angle_beta   90.00
_cell.angle_gamma   90.00
#
_symmetry.space_group_name_H-M   'P 1'
#
loop_
_entity.id
_entity.type
_entity.pdbx_description
1 polymer ?
#
loop_
_entity_poly.entity_id
_entity_poly.type
_entity_poly.pdbx_seq_one_letter_code
_entity_poly.pdbx_strand_id
1 'polypeptide(L)'
;MTDDHRPSAHGGDWYSFQEKRGFLPLDFSANVSPLGLPESARTAAGRALYESARYPDPECRALRKAIAQEYGVPAEWIFCGNGAADIIYRAAYAARPRRALLLAPCFEEYERALRSAGAEVDFYFPDADRFTIRDASRFLELVHPDTDMIILGEPNNPTGLCTDREVLAQIADFCESRGVRLVLDECFMDFVEDSEGRSLIHRWSSLSEEIHYRNVCVLRAFTKFYGMAGLRLGWCVIPDLDFLRKVQLAGPPWAVSCAAQAAGIAALKEHGYREELRALVARERPRLAEGLERLGFFVLPGEANFLAFYVPAGLYPGNTDLTKKRAADSMRKKQINLDELLRSYGIMIRDLRSFRGLGSGWYRTAVRTKEENERLLNALSEIFEVNL
;
A
#
# COMPACT_ATOMS: atom_id res chain seq x y z
N MET A 1 13.79 14.93 29.44
CA MET A 1 13.67 14.40 28.06
C MET A 1 12.22 13.99 27.92
N THR A 2 11.42 14.79 27.26
CA THR A 2 9.99 14.53 27.01
C THR A 2 9.91 13.41 25.97
N ASP A 3 9.34 12.29 26.36
CA ASP A 3 9.09 11.09 25.54
C ASP A 3 8.03 11.47 24.49
N ASP A 4 8.45 12.08 23.38
CA ASP A 4 7.61 12.47 22.26
C ASP A 4 7.29 11.21 21.45
N HIS A 5 6.44 10.34 22.01
CA HIS A 5 5.94 9.14 21.38
C HIS A 5 4.93 9.53 20.28
N ARG A 6 5.41 10.11 19.19
CA ARG A 6 4.64 10.10 17.95
C ARG A 6 4.61 8.65 17.48
N PRO A 7 3.41 8.06 17.28
CA PRO A 7 3.30 6.74 16.67
C PRO A 7 4.13 6.74 15.38
N SER A 8 4.89 5.65 15.12
CA SER A 8 5.58 5.50 13.84
C SER A 8 4.61 5.81 12.70
N ALA A 9 4.99 6.70 11.79
CA ALA A 9 4.15 7.08 10.65
C ALA A 9 3.81 5.88 9.76
N HIS A 10 4.56 4.76 9.88
CA HIS A 10 4.41 3.55 9.07
C HIS A 10 4.39 2.30 9.94
N GLY A 11 3.77 1.21 9.42
CA GLY A 11 3.91 -0.13 10.00
C GLY A 11 5.32 -0.68 9.79
N GLY A 12 5.66 -1.79 10.49
CA GLY A 12 6.94 -2.48 10.35
C GLY A 12 8.05 -1.94 11.25
N ASP A 13 7.74 -1.12 12.26
CA ASP A 13 8.74 -0.65 13.24
C ASP A 13 8.96 -1.69 14.34
N TRP A 14 9.40 -2.87 13.94
CA TRP A 14 9.76 -3.95 14.86
C TRP A 14 11.05 -3.66 15.62
N TYR A 15 11.91 -2.75 15.14
CA TYR A 15 13.12 -2.31 15.85
C TYR A 15 12.78 -1.66 17.18
N SER A 16 11.90 -0.66 17.19
CA SER A 16 11.43 -0.03 18.42
C SER A 16 10.71 -0.99 19.35
N PHE A 17 10.00 -1.98 18.78
CA PHE A 17 9.36 -3.02 19.57
C PHE A 17 10.42 -3.91 20.25
N GLN A 18 11.40 -4.40 19.47
CA GLN A 18 12.48 -5.26 19.97
C GLN A 18 13.32 -4.55 21.05
N GLU A 19 13.63 -3.27 20.84
CA GLU A 19 14.37 -2.45 21.82
C GLU A 19 13.64 -2.38 23.17
N LYS A 20 12.30 -2.19 23.13
CA LYS A 20 11.46 -2.07 24.33
C LYS A 20 11.14 -3.41 25.01
N ARG A 21 11.03 -4.50 24.26
CA ARG A 21 10.51 -5.78 24.74
C ARG A 21 11.54 -6.92 24.77
N GLY A 22 12.68 -6.76 24.07
CA GLY A 22 13.77 -7.76 24.05
C GLY A 22 13.54 -8.94 23.09
N PHE A 23 12.44 -8.97 22.34
CA PHE A 23 12.13 -10.00 21.34
C PHE A 23 11.44 -9.42 20.12
N LEU A 24 11.39 -10.20 19.01
CA LEU A 24 10.73 -9.78 17.77
C LEU A 24 9.21 -9.97 17.85
N PRO A 25 8.42 -8.99 17.40
CA PRO A 25 6.97 -9.14 17.36
C PRO A 25 6.49 -10.03 16.21
N LEU A 26 5.30 -10.58 16.35
CA LEU A 26 4.52 -11.02 15.21
C LEU A 26 3.89 -9.78 14.55
N ASP A 27 4.41 -9.40 13.40
CA ASP A 27 4.09 -8.12 12.76
C ASP A 27 2.96 -8.24 11.74
N PHE A 28 1.78 -7.75 12.09
CA PHE A 28 0.64 -7.53 11.20
C PHE A 28 0.51 -6.07 10.74
N SER A 29 1.38 -5.18 11.19
CA SER A 29 1.33 -3.76 10.81
C SER A 29 1.88 -3.50 9.42
N ALA A 30 2.79 -4.35 8.92
CA ALA A 30 3.36 -4.31 7.59
C ALA A 30 2.70 -5.34 6.67
N ASN A 31 2.19 -4.89 5.53
CA ASN A 31 1.46 -5.74 4.57
C ASN A 31 2.43 -6.47 3.63
N VAL A 32 3.31 -7.27 4.18
CA VAL A 32 4.35 -8.04 3.44
C VAL A 32 3.94 -9.51 3.38
N SER A 33 4.28 -10.18 2.28
CA SER A 33 4.03 -11.62 2.12
C SER A 33 4.46 -12.43 3.35
N PRO A 34 3.58 -13.26 3.92
CA PRO A 34 3.94 -14.14 5.03
C PRO A 34 4.88 -15.29 4.61
N LEU A 35 4.99 -15.58 3.31
CA LEU A 35 5.93 -16.59 2.79
C LEU A 35 7.38 -16.08 2.78
N GLY A 36 7.58 -14.76 3.02
CA GLY A 36 8.91 -14.15 3.00
C GLY A 36 9.50 -13.99 1.60
N LEU A 37 10.82 -13.82 1.53
CA LEU A 37 11.56 -13.67 0.28
C LEU A 37 11.71 -15.03 -0.42
N PRO A 38 11.33 -15.17 -1.73
CA PRO A 38 11.55 -16.39 -2.48
C PRO A 38 13.03 -16.83 -2.47
N GLU A 39 13.27 -18.14 -2.38
CA GLU A 39 14.64 -18.69 -2.25
C GLU A 39 15.55 -18.32 -3.40
N SER A 40 15.04 -18.34 -4.63
CA SER A 40 15.79 -17.93 -5.80
C SER A 40 16.19 -16.44 -5.74
N ALA A 41 15.27 -15.57 -5.26
CA ALA A 41 15.52 -14.15 -5.10
C ALA A 41 16.57 -13.91 -4.00
N ARG A 42 16.49 -14.65 -2.87
CA ARG A 42 17.48 -14.60 -1.79
C ARG A 42 18.86 -15.01 -2.29
N THR A 43 18.94 -16.12 -3.00
CA THR A 43 20.19 -16.63 -3.59
C THR A 43 20.78 -15.65 -4.60
N ALA A 44 19.94 -15.07 -5.48
CA ALA A 44 20.39 -14.09 -6.47
C ALA A 44 20.92 -12.82 -5.82
N ALA A 45 20.22 -12.29 -4.80
CA ALA A 45 20.68 -11.14 -4.00
C ALA A 45 22.04 -11.43 -3.34
N GLY A 46 22.17 -12.59 -2.70
CA GLY A 46 23.42 -13.00 -2.04
C GLY A 46 24.60 -13.09 -3.02
N ARG A 47 24.39 -13.65 -4.21
CA ARG A 47 25.43 -13.69 -5.26
C ARG A 47 25.81 -12.31 -5.76
N ALA A 48 24.83 -11.41 -5.93
CA ALA A 48 25.10 -10.05 -6.40
C ALA A 48 25.96 -9.23 -5.41
N LEU A 49 25.99 -9.58 -4.12
CA LEU A 49 26.85 -8.91 -3.13
C LEU A 49 28.36 -9.10 -3.44
N TYR A 50 28.77 -10.16 -4.12
CA TYR A 50 30.18 -10.33 -4.54
C TYR A 50 30.62 -9.28 -5.57
N GLU A 51 29.65 -8.64 -6.25
CA GLU A 51 29.92 -7.57 -7.22
C GLU A 51 29.71 -6.17 -6.65
N SER A 52 29.46 -6.05 -5.34
CA SER A 52 29.12 -4.78 -4.68
C SER A 52 30.21 -3.70 -4.72
N ALA A 53 31.45 -4.06 -5.09
CA ALA A 53 32.52 -3.09 -5.35
C ALA A 53 32.29 -2.26 -6.63
N ARG A 54 31.31 -2.64 -7.46
CA ARG A 54 30.92 -1.90 -8.67
C ARG A 54 29.59 -1.20 -8.42
N TYR A 55 29.42 -0.02 -9.02
CA TYR A 55 28.10 0.59 -9.08
C TYR A 55 27.10 -0.31 -9.80
N PRO A 56 25.85 -0.39 -9.34
CA PRO A 56 24.81 -1.14 -10.04
C PRO A 56 24.50 -0.49 -11.40
N ASP A 57 23.82 -1.22 -12.29
CA ASP A 57 23.31 -0.63 -13.54
C ASP A 57 22.32 0.51 -13.23
N PRO A 58 22.66 1.78 -13.54
CA PRO A 58 21.81 2.92 -13.19
C PRO A 58 20.45 2.92 -13.93
N GLU A 59 20.37 2.23 -15.05
CA GLU A 59 19.16 2.10 -15.87
C GLU A 59 18.40 0.80 -15.62
N CYS A 60 18.93 -0.10 -14.76
CA CYS A 60 18.32 -1.40 -14.45
C CYS A 60 17.95 -2.21 -15.72
N ARG A 61 18.79 -2.19 -16.77
CA ARG A 61 18.49 -2.68 -18.13
C ARG A 61 17.99 -4.13 -18.12
N ALA A 62 18.69 -5.01 -17.38
CA ALA A 62 18.31 -6.43 -17.30
C ALA A 62 16.98 -6.62 -16.58
N LEU A 63 16.75 -5.89 -15.48
CA LEU A 63 15.49 -5.91 -14.72
C LEU A 63 14.32 -5.36 -15.54
N ARG A 64 14.51 -4.22 -16.23
CA ARG A 64 13.49 -3.63 -17.12
C ARG A 64 13.07 -4.59 -18.23
N LYS A 65 14.05 -5.30 -18.85
CA LYS A 65 13.76 -6.34 -19.85
C LYS A 65 12.94 -7.49 -19.26
N ALA A 66 13.28 -7.95 -18.06
CA ALA A 66 12.55 -9.02 -17.40
C ALA A 66 11.10 -8.59 -17.05
N ILE A 67 10.91 -7.37 -16.55
CA ILE A 67 9.57 -6.80 -16.28
C ILE A 67 8.79 -6.64 -17.60
N ALA A 68 9.41 -6.12 -18.65
CA ALA A 68 8.78 -5.95 -19.96
C ALA A 68 8.28 -7.28 -20.54
N GLN A 69 9.07 -8.33 -20.40
CA GLN A 69 8.70 -9.68 -20.84
C GLN A 69 7.55 -10.26 -20.02
N GLU A 70 7.53 -10.03 -18.70
CA GLU A 70 6.50 -10.55 -17.81
C GLU A 70 5.14 -9.86 -18.02
N TYR A 71 5.15 -8.55 -18.22
CA TYR A 71 3.92 -7.74 -18.25
C TYR A 71 3.50 -7.34 -19.68
N GLY A 72 4.28 -7.70 -20.70
CA GLY A 72 3.95 -7.42 -22.11
C GLY A 72 3.97 -5.91 -22.47
N VAL A 73 4.78 -5.11 -21.79
CA VAL A 73 4.92 -3.66 -22.05
C VAL A 73 6.33 -3.31 -22.55
N PRO A 74 6.51 -2.22 -23.31
CA PRO A 74 7.84 -1.80 -23.77
C PRO A 74 8.80 -1.52 -22.62
N ALA A 75 10.03 -2.01 -22.70
CA ALA A 75 11.05 -1.81 -21.67
C ALA A 75 11.43 -0.33 -21.50
N GLU A 76 11.29 0.47 -22.55
CA GLU A 76 11.52 1.93 -22.53
C GLU A 76 10.47 2.71 -21.73
N TRP A 77 9.31 2.14 -21.46
CA TRP A 77 8.28 2.74 -20.59
C TRP A 77 8.52 2.48 -19.10
N ILE A 78 9.49 1.62 -18.77
CA ILE A 78 9.71 1.16 -17.41
C ILE A 78 10.81 1.97 -16.73
N PHE A 79 10.52 2.44 -15.51
CA PHE A 79 11.52 2.95 -14.58
C PHE A 79 11.52 2.11 -13.29
N CYS A 80 12.71 1.81 -12.77
CA CYS A 80 12.91 1.12 -11.50
C CYS A 80 13.45 2.09 -10.45
N GLY A 81 12.87 2.07 -9.24
CA GLY A 81 13.24 2.95 -8.13
C GLY A 81 13.48 2.20 -6.83
N ASN A 82 13.96 2.91 -5.82
CA ASN A 82 14.23 2.40 -4.46
C ASN A 82 12.92 2.20 -3.66
N GLY A 83 12.08 1.28 -4.12
CA GLY A 83 10.69 1.10 -3.69
C GLY A 83 9.75 2.08 -4.39
N ALA A 84 8.44 1.82 -4.30
CA ALA A 84 7.43 2.69 -4.91
C ALA A 84 7.45 4.11 -4.33
N ALA A 85 7.79 4.28 -3.05
CA ALA A 85 7.89 5.59 -2.43
C ALA A 85 8.89 6.51 -3.15
N ASP A 86 10.08 6.01 -3.54
CA ASP A 86 11.05 6.79 -4.34
C ASP A 86 10.42 7.29 -5.65
N ILE A 87 9.63 6.42 -6.32
CA ILE A 87 8.98 6.77 -7.59
C ILE A 87 7.87 7.81 -7.37
N ILE A 88 7.09 7.72 -6.28
CA ILE A 88 6.06 8.69 -5.93
C ILE A 88 6.68 10.08 -5.75
N TYR A 89 7.77 10.19 -4.99
CA TYR A 89 8.48 11.46 -4.81
C TYR A 89 9.06 11.98 -6.13
N ARG A 90 9.70 11.12 -6.93
CA ARG A 90 10.23 11.50 -8.24
C ARG A 90 9.13 11.97 -9.19
N ALA A 91 7.97 11.31 -9.21
CA ALA A 91 6.83 11.72 -10.03
C ALA A 91 6.31 13.10 -9.62
N ALA A 92 6.18 13.35 -8.30
CA ALA A 92 5.78 14.66 -7.79
C ALA A 92 6.79 15.77 -8.15
N TYR A 93 8.09 15.53 -7.96
CA TYR A 93 9.13 16.50 -8.33
C TYR A 93 9.28 16.70 -9.84
N ALA A 94 9.04 15.66 -10.64
CA ALA A 94 9.09 15.75 -12.09
C ALA A 94 7.90 16.53 -12.66
N ALA A 95 6.71 16.32 -12.11
CA ALA A 95 5.49 17.01 -12.53
C ALA A 95 5.39 18.44 -11.96
N ARG A 96 5.86 18.67 -10.72
CA ARG A 96 5.70 19.96 -10.00
C ARG A 96 4.27 20.48 -10.09
N PRO A 97 3.26 19.71 -9.67
CA PRO A 97 1.88 20.13 -9.83
C PRO A 97 1.61 21.36 -8.95
N ARG A 98 0.81 22.29 -9.46
CA ARG A 98 0.29 23.42 -8.66
C ARG A 98 -0.73 22.91 -7.65
N ARG A 99 -1.59 22.01 -8.11
CA ARG A 99 -2.66 21.42 -7.32
C ARG A 99 -2.82 19.94 -7.65
N ALA A 100 -3.09 19.14 -6.62
CA ALA A 100 -3.32 17.71 -6.77
C ALA A 100 -4.56 17.27 -5.99
N LEU A 101 -5.25 16.23 -6.47
CA LEU A 101 -6.40 15.61 -5.81
C LEU A 101 -6.06 14.20 -5.35
N LEU A 102 -6.37 13.90 -4.08
CA LEU A 102 -6.19 12.58 -3.46
C LEU A 102 -7.54 12.04 -2.98
N LEU A 103 -7.67 10.72 -2.96
CA LEU A 103 -8.72 10.01 -2.20
C LEU A 103 -8.35 10.03 -0.70
N ALA A 104 -9.30 10.23 0.19
CA ALA A 104 -9.11 10.07 1.64
C ALA A 104 -10.05 8.97 2.19
N PRO A 105 -9.54 8.02 3.00
CA PRO A 105 -8.14 7.86 3.40
C PRO A 105 -7.27 7.32 2.28
N CYS A 106 -5.97 7.65 2.30
CA CYS A 106 -4.98 7.07 1.39
C CYS A 106 -3.60 6.96 2.06
N PHE A 107 -2.63 6.43 1.34
CA PHE A 107 -1.26 6.33 1.82
C PHE A 107 -0.64 7.71 2.04
N GLU A 108 -0.15 7.98 3.25
CA GLU A 108 0.31 9.31 3.69
C GLU A 108 1.45 9.88 2.83
N GLU A 109 2.26 9.02 2.20
CA GLU A 109 3.39 9.48 1.37
C GLU A 109 2.94 10.18 0.07
N TYR A 110 1.70 9.99 -0.39
CA TYR A 110 1.19 10.77 -1.53
C TYR A 110 1.10 12.25 -1.18
N GLU A 111 0.45 12.58 -0.07
CA GLU A 111 0.34 13.97 0.41
C GLU A 111 1.72 14.56 0.69
N ARG A 112 2.61 13.81 1.36
CA ARG A 112 3.95 14.26 1.70
C ARG A 112 4.78 14.58 0.46
N ALA A 113 4.79 13.70 -0.55
CA ALA A 113 5.50 13.90 -1.79
C ALA A 113 5.00 15.13 -2.55
N LEU A 114 3.66 15.27 -2.69
CA LEU A 114 3.04 16.39 -3.37
C LEU A 114 3.34 17.72 -2.68
N ARG A 115 3.16 17.80 -1.36
CA ARG A 115 3.47 19.01 -0.59
C ARG A 115 4.96 19.36 -0.63
N SER A 116 5.86 18.37 -0.60
CA SER A 116 7.30 18.61 -0.71
C SER A 116 7.71 19.12 -2.10
N ALA A 117 6.92 18.79 -3.14
CA ALA A 117 7.06 19.36 -4.48
C ALA A 117 6.40 20.74 -4.66
N GLY A 118 5.74 21.27 -3.62
CA GLY A 118 5.12 22.60 -3.60
C GLY A 118 3.63 22.61 -4.00
N ALA A 119 2.98 21.45 -4.12
CA ALA A 119 1.59 21.38 -4.53
C ALA A 119 0.62 21.74 -3.39
N GLU A 120 -0.49 22.40 -3.74
CA GLU A 120 -1.71 22.38 -2.95
C GLU A 120 -2.39 21.03 -3.11
N VAL A 121 -2.91 20.45 -2.01
CA VAL A 121 -3.49 19.11 -2.04
C VAL A 121 -4.93 19.16 -1.55
N ASP A 122 -5.84 18.79 -2.44
CA ASP A 122 -7.26 18.60 -2.18
C ASP A 122 -7.57 17.13 -1.91
N PHE A 123 -8.69 16.87 -1.25
CA PHE A 123 -9.11 15.53 -0.90
C PHE A 123 -10.56 15.27 -1.27
N TYR A 124 -10.79 14.14 -1.94
CA TYR A 124 -12.11 13.54 -2.05
C TYR A 124 -12.36 12.64 -0.84
N PHE A 125 -13.47 12.88 -0.13
CA PHE A 125 -13.94 12.05 0.98
C PHE A 125 -15.14 11.25 0.48
N PRO A 126 -15.00 9.94 0.25
CA PRO A 126 -16.14 9.08 -0.09
C PRO A 126 -17.07 8.92 1.12
N ASP A 127 -18.26 8.39 0.89
CA ASP A 127 -19.20 8.10 1.97
C ASP A 127 -18.56 7.13 2.98
N ALA A 128 -18.79 7.41 4.28
CA ALA A 128 -18.09 6.75 5.40
C ALA A 128 -18.33 5.23 5.53
N ASP A 129 -19.33 4.70 4.82
CA ASP A 129 -19.63 3.27 4.77
C ASP A 129 -18.95 2.54 3.59
N ARG A 130 -18.27 3.28 2.68
CA ARG A 130 -17.83 2.75 1.38
C ARG A 130 -16.35 2.94 1.07
N PHE A 131 -15.74 4.05 1.48
CA PHE A 131 -14.31 4.36 1.36
C PHE A 131 -13.68 4.15 -0.04
N THR A 132 -14.48 4.22 -1.12
CA THR A 132 -14.02 4.08 -2.51
C THR A 132 -14.80 5.01 -3.43
N ILE A 133 -14.29 5.27 -4.63
CA ILE A 133 -14.96 6.07 -5.66
C ILE A 133 -15.96 5.16 -6.37
N ARG A 134 -17.25 5.48 -6.29
CA ARG A 134 -18.32 4.72 -6.98
C ARG A 134 -18.91 5.45 -8.18
N ASP A 135 -18.75 6.76 -8.19
CA ASP A 135 -19.27 7.63 -9.23
C ASP A 135 -18.15 8.56 -9.69
N ALA A 136 -17.69 8.33 -10.91
CA ALA A 136 -16.65 9.13 -11.53
C ALA A 136 -17.08 10.61 -11.64
N SER A 137 -18.34 10.87 -11.99
CA SER A 137 -18.83 12.24 -12.17
C SER A 137 -18.71 13.04 -10.90
N ARG A 138 -19.17 12.48 -9.76
CA ARG A 138 -19.08 13.12 -8.44
C ARG A 138 -17.62 13.35 -8.00
N PHE A 139 -16.73 12.41 -8.32
CA PHE A 139 -15.30 12.58 -8.06
C PHE A 139 -14.70 13.69 -8.92
N LEU A 140 -15.02 13.69 -10.21
CA LEU A 140 -14.49 14.62 -11.21
C LEU A 140 -15.00 16.05 -11.04
N GLU A 141 -16.20 16.26 -10.46
CA GLU A 141 -16.72 17.58 -10.08
C GLU A 141 -15.80 18.31 -9.08
N LEU A 142 -15.03 17.57 -8.28
CA LEU A 142 -14.08 18.15 -7.32
C LEU A 142 -12.70 18.44 -7.92
N VAL A 143 -12.46 18.06 -9.17
CA VAL A 143 -11.19 18.36 -9.85
C VAL A 143 -11.19 19.86 -10.20
N HIS A 144 -10.38 20.63 -9.45
CA HIS A 144 -10.21 22.05 -9.70
C HIS A 144 -9.58 22.29 -11.09
N PRO A 145 -9.92 23.41 -11.80
CA PRO A 145 -9.31 23.73 -13.11
C PRO A 145 -7.78 23.75 -13.12
N ASP A 146 -7.17 24.07 -11.97
CA ASP A 146 -5.70 24.09 -11.80
C ASP A 146 -5.12 22.75 -11.30
N THR A 147 -5.92 21.69 -11.22
CA THR A 147 -5.42 20.36 -10.83
C THR A 147 -4.57 19.78 -11.94
N ASP A 148 -3.30 19.51 -11.63
CA ASP A 148 -2.30 18.99 -12.56
C ASP A 148 -2.03 17.49 -12.33
N MET A 149 -2.39 16.96 -11.14
CA MET A 149 -2.11 15.57 -10.78
C MET A 149 -3.22 14.96 -9.90
N ILE A 150 -3.51 13.69 -10.13
CA ILE A 150 -4.36 12.84 -9.30
C ILE A 150 -3.54 11.59 -8.92
N ILE A 151 -3.57 11.16 -7.65
CA ILE A 151 -2.95 9.91 -7.22
C ILE A 151 -4.01 9.04 -6.54
N LEU A 152 -4.15 7.80 -7.02
CA LEU A 152 -5.08 6.80 -6.47
C LEU A 152 -4.32 5.50 -6.16
N GLY A 153 -4.62 4.89 -5.01
CA GLY A 153 -4.15 3.55 -4.67
C GLY A 153 -5.15 2.49 -5.14
N GLU A 154 -4.69 1.50 -5.86
CA GLU A 154 -5.51 0.43 -6.43
C GLU A 154 -4.84 -0.96 -6.23
N PRO A 155 -5.26 -1.75 -5.25
CA PRO A 155 -6.17 -1.45 -4.13
C PRO A 155 -5.68 -0.31 -3.25
N ASN A 156 -6.62 0.48 -2.71
CA ASN A 156 -6.28 1.60 -1.85
C ASN A 156 -5.72 1.14 -0.49
N ASN A 157 -4.70 1.78 -0.02
CA ASN A 157 -4.18 1.64 1.34
C ASN A 157 -4.59 2.89 2.14
N PRO A 158 -5.38 2.77 3.25
CA PRO A 158 -5.45 1.58 4.13
C PRO A 158 -6.68 0.69 3.96
N THR A 159 -7.61 0.97 3.07
CA THR A 159 -8.92 0.30 3.01
C THR A 159 -8.89 -1.09 2.38
N GLY A 160 -7.93 -1.35 1.50
CA GLY A 160 -7.86 -2.59 0.72
C GLY A 160 -8.86 -2.67 -0.44
N LEU A 161 -9.65 -1.62 -0.65
CA LEU A 161 -10.70 -1.57 -1.66
C LEU A 161 -10.15 -1.15 -3.02
N CYS A 162 -10.71 -1.72 -4.08
CA CYS A 162 -10.49 -1.27 -5.44
C CYS A 162 -11.64 -0.34 -5.90
N THR A 163 -11.31 0.62 -6.75
CA THR A 163 -12.29 1.38 -7.54
C THR A 163 -12.83 0.46 -8.65
N ASP A 164 -14.11 0.60 -8.95
CA ASP A 164 -14.70 -0.10 -10.09
C ASP A 164 -13.95 0.22 -11.39
N ARG A 165 -13.75 -0.79 -12.24
CA ARG A 165 -12.95 -0.69 -13.46
C ARG A 165 -13.50 0.37 -14.43
N GLU A 166 -14.83 0.48 -14.54
CA GLU A 166 -15.45 1.45 -15.44
C GLU A 166 -15.31 2.87 -14.90
N VAL A 167 -15.43 3.04 -13.58
CA VAL A 167 -15.19 4.31 -12.89
C VAL A 167 -13.74 4.76 -13.06
N LEU A 168 -12.80 3.84 -12.88
CA LEU A 168 -11.37 4.14 -13.06
C LEU A 168 -11.03 4.51 -14.51
N ALA A 169 -11.66 3.84 -15.48
CA ALA A 169 -11.50 4.17 -16.90
C ALA A 169 -12.01 5.59 -17.21
N GLN A 170 -13.18 5.98 -16.69
CA GLN A 170 -13.72 7.34 -16.87
C GLN A 170 -12.80 8.40 -16.25
N ILE A 171 -12.18 8.12 -15.09
CA ILE A 171 -11.20 9.01 -14.48
C ILE A 171 -9.96 9.13 -15.37
N ALA A 172 -9.47 8.02 -15.91
CA ALA A 172 -8.31 8.01 -16.80
C ALA A 172 -8.58 8.77 -18.11
N ASP A 173 -9.76 8.59 -18.73
CA ASP A 173 -10.20 9.30 -19.92
C ASP A 173 -10.29 10.82 -19.67
N PHE A 174 -10.84 11.23 -18.53
CA PHE A 174 -10.86 12.63 -18.12
C PHE A 174 -9.44 13.19 -17.98
N CYS A 175 -8.56 12.47 -17.28
CA CYS A 175 -7.17 12.89 -17.08
C CYS A 175 -6.43 13.05 -18.40
N GLU A 176 -6.61 12.11 -19.35
CA GLU A 176 -6.02 12.18 -20.68
C GLU A 176 -6.53 13.39 -21.46
N SER A 177 -7.86 13.64 -21.47
CA SER A 177 -8.48 14.74 -22.19
C SER A 177 -8.10 16.12 -21.66
N ARG A 178 -7.76 16.22 -20.37
CA ARG A 178 -7.43 17.49 -19.68
C ARG A 178 -5.93 17.69 -19.47
N GLY A 179 -5.10 16.72 -19.85
CA GLY A 179 -3.67 16.77 -19.59
C GLY A 179 -3.31 16.66 -18.10
N VAL A 180 -4.20 16.12 -17.27
CA VAL A 180 -3.96 15.85 -15.85
C VAL A 180 -3.14 14.57 -15.71
N ARG A 181 -2.08 14.58 -14.93
CA ARG A 181 -1.29 13.37 -14.64
C ARG A 181 -2.04 12.48 -13.67
N LEU A 182 -2.32 11.23 -14.07
CA LEU A 182 -2.89 10.21 -13.19
C LEU A 182 -1.80 9.25 -12.74
N VAL A 183 -1.60 9.12 -11.44
CA VAL A 183 -0.69 8.12 -10.85
C VAL A 183 -1.55 7.07 -10.17
N LEU A 184 -1.45 5.83 -10.65
CA LEU A 184 -2.12 4.66 -10.07
C LEU A 184 -1.11 3.82 -9.31
N ASP A 185 -1.28 3.74 -8.01
CA ASP A 185 -0.43 2.90 -7.16
C ASP A 185 -1.04 1.50 -7.04
N GLU A 186 -0.58 0.61 -7.90
CA GLU A 186 -0.96 -0.80 -7.95
C GLU A 186 -0.01 -1.71 -7.14
N CYS A 187 0.65 -1.20 -6.09
CA CYS A 187 1.58 -1.99 -5.27
C CYS A 187 0.96 -3.21 -4.59
N PHE A 188 -0.36 -3.28 -4.49
CA PHE A 188 -1.10 -4.41 -3.92
C PHE A 188 -1.92 -5.18 -4.95
N MET A 189 -1.88 -4.80 -6.22
CA MET A 189 -2.71 -5.40 -7.28
C MET A 189 -2.42 -6.90 -7.48
N ASP A 190 -1.19 -7.36 -7.27
CA ASP A 190 -0.83 -8.77 -7.43
C ASP A 190 -1.57 -9.71 -6.46
N PHE A 191 -2.16 -9.18 -5.37
CA PHE A 191 -2.98 -9.92 -4.41
C PHE A 191 -4.46 -10.01 -4.78
N VAL A 192 -4.91 -9.21 -5.75
CA VAL A 192 -6.31 -9.20 -6.21
C VAL A 192 -6.57 -10.40 -7.11
N GLU A 193 -7.73 -11.04 -6.95
CA GLU A 193 -8.07 -12.28 -7.66
C GLU A 193 -8.09 -12.10 -9.19
N ASP A 194 -8.68 -11.01 -9.69
CA ASP A 194 -8.67 -10.64 -11.12
C ASP A 194 -7.69 -9.49 -11.39
N SER A 195 -6.44 -9.64 -10.93
CA SER A 195 -5.42 -8.60 -11.07
C SER A 195 -5.13 -8.22 -12.52
N GLU A 196 -5.20 -9.18 -13.44
CA GLU A 196 -4.96 -8.94 -14.88
C GLU A 196 -6.10 -8.14 -15.52
N GLY A 197 -7.35 -8.48 -15.21
CA GLY A 197 -8.51 -7.75 -15.73
C GLY A 197 -8.64 -6.33 -15.17
N ARG A 198 -8.09 -6.07 -13.99
CA ARG A 198 -8.20 -4.77 -13.29
C ARG A 198 -7.02 -3.83 -13.53
N SER A 199 -5.83 -4.37 -13.76
CA SER A 199 -4.63 -3.56 -13.96
C SER A 199 -4.61 -2.86 -15.30
N LEU A 200 -4.27 -1.57 -15.30
CA LEU A 200 -4.04 -0.84 -16.56
C LEU A 200 -2.81 -1.31 -17.32
N ILE A 201 -1.83 -1.94 -16.67
CA ILE A 201 -0.64 -2.48 -17.35
C ILE A 201 -1.06 -3.56 -18.35
N HIS A 202 -1.92 -4.49 -17.94
CA HIS A 202 -2.41 -5.55 -18.84
C HIS A 202 -3.30 -5.01 -19.96
N ARG A 203 -3.99 -3.90 -19.71
CA ARG A 203 -4.77 -3.22 -20.77
C ARG A 203 -3.87 -2.67 -21.87
N TRP A 204 -2.70 -2.11 -21.52
CA TRP A 204 -1.74 -1.66 -22.51
C TRP A 204 -1.13 -2.79 -23.33
N SER A 205 -0.89 -3.97 -22.72
CA SER A 205 -0.34 -5.12 -23.40
C SER A 205 -1.27 -5.70 -24.49
N SER A 206 -2.58 -5.45 -24.39
CA SER A 206 -3.60 -5.96 -25.32
C SER A 206 -3.98 -4.98 -26.43
N LEU A 207 -3.49 -3.73 -26.41
CA LEU A 207 -3.83 -2.69 -27.38
C LEU A 207 -2.74 -2.61 -28.46
N SER A 208 -3.11 -2.95 -29.70
CA SER A 208 -2.16 -3.23 -30.77
C SER A 208 -1.55 -2.01 -31.47
N GLU A 209 -2.02 -0.77 -31.37
CA GLU A 209 -1.45 0.35 -32.18
C GLU A 209 -1.57 1.77 -31.63
N GLU A 210 -2.41 2.11 -30.66
CA GLU A 210 -2.48 3.45 -30.11
C GLU A 210 -2.18 3.47 -28.61
N ILE A 211 -1.29 4.36 -28.21
CA ILE A 211 -0.98 4.58 -26.79
C ILE A 211 -2.17 5.33 -26.18
N HIS A 212 -3.12 4.59 -25.61
CA HIS A 212 -4.15 5.18 -24.76
C HIS A 212 -3.52 5.49 -23.40
N TYR A 213 -3.91 6.63 -22.83
CA TYR A 213 -3.47 7.08 -21.50
C TYR A 213 -1.98 7.41 -21.37
N ARG A 214 -1.47 8.31 -22.21
CA ARG A 214 -0.10 8.84 -22.11
C ARG A 214 0.15 9.52 -20.75
N ASN A 215 -0.89 10.15 -20.18
CA ASN A 215 -0.80 10.85 -18.90
C ASN A 215 -0.88 9.93 -17.68
N VAL A 216 -1.01 8.63 -17.85
CA VAL A 216 -1.08 7.67 -16.73
C VAL A 216 0.31 7.12 -16.39
N CYS A 217 0.61 7.07 -15.10
CA CYS A 217 1.76 6.40 -14.51
C CYS A 217 1.26 5.30 -13.58
N VAL A 218 1.58 4.03 -13.86
CA VAL A 218 1.20 2.90 -12.99
C VAL A 218 2.41 2.45 -12.20
N LEU A 219 2.28 2.42 -10.87
CA LEU A 219 3.30 1.98 -9.93
C LEU A 219 3.09 0.53 -9.51
N ARG A 220 4.17 -0.20 -9.33
CA ARG A 220 4.21 -1.56 -8.77
C ARG A 220 5.38 -1.72 -7.80
N ALA A 221 5.30 -2.69 -6.89
CA ALA A 221 6.35 -2.93 -5.93
C ALA A 221 6.61 -4.41 -5.69
N PHE A 222 7.87 -4.79 -5.66
CA PHE A 222 8.31 -6.10 -5.19
C PHE A 222 8.28 -6.23 -3.65
N THR A 223 8.21 -5.08 -2.96
CA THR A 223 8.34 -5.00 -1.50
C THR A 223 7.27 -5.79 -0.74
N LYS A 224 6.06 -5.89 -1.31
CA LYS A 224 4.90 -6.50 -0.64
C LYS A 224 4.73 -7.96 -1.05
N PHE A 225 4.48 -8.19 -2.32
CA PHE A 225 4.16 -9.50 -2.87
C PHE A 225 5.33 -10.49 -2.75
N TYR A 226 6.55 -10.06 -3.04
CA TYR A 226 7.73 -10.92 -2.96
C TYR A 226 8.53 -10.80 -1.65
N GLY A 227 7.99 -10.18 -0.61
CA GLY A 227 8.69 -10.08 0.66
C GLY A 227 9.99 -9.28 0.63
N MET A 228 10.16 -8.35 -0.32
CA MET A 228 11.38 -7.57 -0.54
C MET A 228 11.38 -6.22 0.18
N ALA A 229 10.68 -6.10 1.31
CA ALA A 229 10.57 -4.82 2.01
C ALA A 229 11.94 -4.20 2.35
N GLY A 230 12.90 -5.02 2.78
CA GLY A 230 14.27 -4.60 3.11
C GLY A 230 15.16 -4.35 1.89
N LEU A 231 14.89 -4.96 0.73
CA LEU A 231 15.64 -4.76 -0.50
C LEU A 231 15.28 -3.49 -1.26
N ARG A 232 14.08 -2.92 -0.99
CA ARG A 232 13.65 -1.64 -1.54
C ARG A 232 13.57 -1.64 -3.07
N LEU A 233 12.69 -2.42 -3.68
CA LEU A 233 12.50 -2.44 -5.13
C LEU A 233 11.06 -2.10 -5.51
N GLY A 234 10.91 -1.08 -6.35
CA GLY A 234 9.66 -0.70 -7.01
C GLY A 234 9.91 -0.39 -8.48
N TRP A 235 8.86 -0.31 -9.26
CA TRP A 235 8.92 0.05 -10.67
C TRP A 235 7.62 0.72 -11.11
N CYS A 236 7.67 1.43 -12.23
CA CYS A 236 6.49 2.01 -12.84
C CYS A 236 6.52 1.89 -14.36
N VAL A 237 5.34 2.00 -14.96
CA VAL A 237 5.14 2.13 -16.40
C VAL A 237 4.67 3.55 -16.70
N ILE A 238 5.38 4.24 -17.56
CA ILE A 238 5.08 5.61 -18.02
C ILE A 238 5.21 5.65 -19.54
N PRO A 239 4.10 5.67 -20.30
CA PRO A 239 4.16 5.74 -21.77
C PRO A 239 4.68 7.07 -22.31
N ASP A 240 4.50 8.17 -21.55
CA ASP A 240 5.08 9.49 -21.86
C ASP A 240 6.59 9.49 -21.58
N LEU A 241 7.40 9.29 -22.61
CA LEU A 241 8.86 9.22 -22.49
C LEU A 241 9.49 10.53 -22.01
N ASP A 242 8.90 11.67 -22.28
CA ASP A 242 9.39 12.96 -21.80
C ASP A 242 9.18 13.07 -20.28
N PHE A 243 8.01 12.65 -19.80
CA PHE A 243 7.75 12.59 -18.36
C PHE A 243 8.60 11.54 -17.68
N LEU A 244 8.75 10.35 -18.28
CA LEU A 244 9.64 9.29 -17.78
C LEU A 244 11.05 9.82 -17.56
N ARG A 245 11.59 10.55 -18.55
CA ARG A 245 12.92 11.16 -18.42
C ARG A 245 13.01 12.16 -17.27
N LYS A 246 11.96 12.99 -17.08
CA LYS A 246 11.91 13.90 -15.92
C LYS A 246 11.90 13.14 -14.58
N VAL A 247 11.14 12.02 -14.49
CA VAL A 247 11.12 11.14 -13.31
C VAL A 247 12.50 10.52 -13.04
N GLN A 248 13.20 10.08 -14.09
CA GLN A 248 14.57 9.57 -13.97
C GLN A 248 15.53 10.63 -13.39
N LEU A 249 15.42 11.87 -13.85
CA LEU A 249 16.27 12.98 -13.45
C LEU A 249 15.89 13.62 -12.10
N ALA A 250 14.70 13.34 -11.59
CA ALA A 250 14.18 13.92 -10.35
C ALA A 250 14.82 13.34 -9.07
N GLY A 251 15.72 12.37 -9.17
CA GLY A 251 16.42 11.79 -8.03
C GLY A 251 17.83 11.29 -8.40
N PRO A 252 18.59 10.78 -7.41
CA PRO A 252 19.95 10.33 -7.63
C PRO A 252 20.02 9.12 -8.55
N PRO A 253 21.12 8.96 -9.33
CA PRO A 253 21.41 7.73 -10.05
C PRO A 253 21.68 6.59 -9.07
N TRP A 254 21.71 5.36 -9.60
CA TRP A 254 22.00 4.13 -8.82
C TRP A 254 21.06 3.89 -7.63
N ALA A 255 19.81 4.33 -7.71
CA ALA A 255 18.83 4.19 -6.63
C ALA A 255 18.52 2.74 -6.26
N VAL A 256 18.66 1.80 -7.23
CA VAL A 256 18.38 0.37 -7.03
C VAL A 256 19.69 -0.42 -6.94
N SER A 257 19.94 -1.05 -5.80
CA SER A 257 21.15 -1.83 -5.54
C SER A 257 21.29 -3.04 -6.48
N CYS A 258 22.52 -3.55 -6.68
CA CYS A 258 22.77 -4.77 -7.44
C CYS A 258 21.98 -5.97 -6.85
N ALA A 259 21.90 -6.08 -5.54
CA ALA A 259 21.15 -7.14 -4.85
C ALA A 259 19.65 -7.04 -5.13
N ALA A 260 19.07 -5.85 -5.10
CA ALA A 260 17.65 -5.64 -5.41
C ALA A 260 17.33 -5.95 -6.88
N GLN A 261 18.20 -5.53 -7.83
CA GLN A 261 18.01 -5.82 -9.25
C GLN A 261 18.06 -7.35 -9.52
N ALA A 262 19.05 -8.05 -8.97
CA ALA A 262 19.20 -9.49 -9.12
C ALA A 262 18.02 -10.26 -8.50
N ALA A 263 17.60 -9.88 -7.28
CA ALA A 263 16.46 -10.47 -6.61
C ALA A 263 15.16 -10.27 -7.40
N GLY A 264 14.94 -9.06 -7.95
CA GLY A 264 13.76 -8.76 -8.76
C GLY A 264 13.66 -9.64 -10.01
N ILE A 265 14.78 -9.80 -10.74
CA ILE A 265 14.84 -10.67 -11.93
C ILE A 265 14.54 -12.14 -11.58
N ALA A 266 15.06 -12.63 -10.46
CA ALA A 266 14.80 -13.98 -9.99
C ALA A 266 13.33 -14.17 -9.56
N ALA A 267 12.78 -13.23 -8.79
CA ALA A 267 11.43 -13.28 -8.28
C ALA A 267 10.36 -13.30 -9.40
N LEU A 268 10.58 -12.61 -10.51
CA LEU A 268 9.67 -12.63 -11.65
C LEU A 268 9.45 -14.03 -12.23
N LYS A 269 10.38 -14.95 -12.05
CA LYS A 269 10.31 -16.35 -12.54
C LYS A 269 9.64 -17.30 -11.56
N GLU A 270 9.25 -16.84 -10.39
CA GLU A 270 8.69 -17.65 -9.30
C GLU A 270 7.16 -17.81 -9.43
N HIS A 271 6.70 -18.49 -10.47
CA HIS A 271 5.26 -18.71 -10.70
C HIS A 271 4.62 -19.51 -9.57
N GLY A 272 5.27 -20.57 -9.08
CA GLY A 272 4.77 -21.36 -7.96
C GLY A 272 4.59 -20.55 -6.66
N TYR A 273 5.54 -19.66 -6.35
CA TYR A 273 5.41 -18.74 -5.22
C TYR A 273 4.20 -17.82 -5.37
N ARG A 274 3.95 -17.29 -6.56
CA ARG A 274 2.81 -16.41 -6.83
C ARG A 274 1.48 -17.14 -6.61
N GLU A 275 1.38 -18.36 -7.14
CA GLU A 275 0.18 -19.20 -6.98
C GLU A 275 -0.07 -19.53 -5.52
N GLU A 276 0.97 -19.97 -4.79
CA GLU A 276 0.90 -20.30 -3.37
C GLU A 276 0.47 -19.09 -2.54
N LEU A 277 1.07 -17.92 -2.77
CA LEU A 277 0.75 -16.69 -2.02
C LEU A 277 -0.68 -16.22 -2.30
N ARG A 278 -1.11 -16.21 -3.56
CA ARG A 278 -2.50 -15.85 -3.93
C ARG A 278 -3.50 -16.81 -3.30
N ALA A 279 -3.24 -18.11 -3.35
CA ALA A 279 -4.10 -19.13 -2.74
C ALA A 279 -4.16 -18.98 -1.21
N LEU A 280 -3.03 -18.66 -0.56
CA LEU A 280 -2.99 -18.38 0.87
C LEU A 280 -3.86 -17.17 1.20
N VAL A 281 -3.67 -16.03 0.53
CA VAL A 281 -4.41 -14.79 0.82
C VAL A 281 -5.90 -14.97 0.53
N ALA A 282 -6.26 -15.60 -0.59
CA ALA A 282 -7.66 -15.87 -0.95
C ALA A 282 -8.37 -16.73 0.10
N ARG A 283 -7.68 -17.68 0.72
CA ARG A 283 -8.21 -18.54 1.78
C ARG A 283 -8.24 -17.85 3.14
N GLU A 284 -7.18 -17.19 3.52
CA GLU A 284 -7.01 -16.68 4.89
C GLU A 284 -7.66 -15.30 5.10
N ARG A 285 -7.79 -14.47 4.07
CA ARG A 285 -8.44 -13.16 4.18
C ARG A 285 -9.90 -13.25 4.65
N PRO A 286 -10.79 -14.06 4.03
CA PRO A 286 -12.17 -14.19 4.50
C PRO A 286 -12.25 -14.83 5.89
N ARG A 287 -11.39 -15.77 6.24
CA ARG A 287 -11.35 -16.39 7.59
C ARG A 287 -10.99 -15.37 8.66
N LEU A 288 -9.98 -14.54 8.38
CA LEU A 288 -9.59 -13.48 9.30
C LEU A 288 -10.70 -12.42 9.44
N ALA A 289 -11.34 -12.03 8.32
CA ALA A 289 -12.47 -11.11 8.34
C ALA A 289 -13.62 -11.63 9.21
N GLU A 290 -14.06 -12.88 8.99
CA GLU A 290 -15.10 -13.55 9.78
C GLU A 290 -14.74 -13.62 11.26
N GLY A 291 -13.48 -13.93 11.60
CA GLY A 291 -13.01 -13.92 12.98
C GLY A 291 -13.11 -12.56 13.65
N LEU A 292 -12.74 -11.48 12.93
CA LEU A 292 -12.87 -10.10 13.43
C LEU A 292 -14.35 -9.69 13.57
N GLU A 293 -15.21 -10.07 12.65
CA GLU A 293 -16.66 -9.81 12.70
C GLU A 293 -17.33 -10.52 13.87
N ARG A 294 -16.93 -11.76 14.18
CA ARG A 294 -17.42 -12.49 15.37
C ARG A 294 -17.06 -11.80 16.68
N LEU A 295 -15.97 -11.05 16.72
CA LEU A 295 -15.60 -10.19 17.85
C LEU A 295 -16.43 -8.89 17.91
N GLY A 296 -17.36 -8.67 16.96
CA GLY A 296 -18.20 -7.47 16.89
C GLY A 296 -17.53 -6.29 16.20
N PHE A 297 -16.43 -6.49 15.46
CA PHE A 297 -15.76 -5.45 14.70
C PHE A 297 -16.43 -5.25 13.34
N PHE A 298 -16.42 -4.04 12.82
CA PHE A 298 -16.80 -3.76 11.45
C PHE A 298 -15.57 -3.90 10.55
N VAL A 299 -15.63 -4.77 9.54
CA VAL A 299 -14.51 -5.06 8.64
C VAL A 299 -14.82 -4.56 7.24
N LEU A 300 -13.90 -3.81 6.62
CA LEU A 300 -14.05 -3.42 5.22
C LEU A 300 -13.75 -4.63 4.31
N PRO A 301 -14.53 -4.82 3.23
CA PRO A 301 -14.38 -5.95 2.31
C PRO A 301 -13.18 -5.72 1.35
N GLY A 302 -11.97 -5.59 1.91
CA GLY A 302 -10.75 -5.34 1.16
C GLY A 302 -10.35 -6.54 0.29
N GLU A 303 -9.70 -6.24 -0.85
CA GLU A 303 -9.26 -7.24 -1.84
C GLU A 303 -7.75 -7.51 -1.79
N ALA A 304 -6.99 -6.71 -1.02
CA ALA A 304 -5.54 -6.85 -0.84
C ALA A 304 -5.17 -7.92 0.21
N ASN A 305 -3.89 -8.01 0.55
CA ASN A 305 -3.38 -8.89 1.63
C ASN A 305 -3.48 -8.25 3.02
N PHE A 306 -4.45 -7.40 3.25
CA PHE A 306 -4.74 -6.76 4.54
C PHE A 306 -6.21 -6.40 4.65
N LEU A 307 -6.66 -6.22 5.89
CA LEU A 307 -8.01 -5.80 6.24
C LEU A 307 -7.95 -4.54 7.09
N ALA A 308 -8.77 -3.53 6.74
CA ALA A 308 -9.08 -2.43 7.62
C ALA A 308 -10.35 -2.73 8.40
N PHE A 309 -10.35 -2.44 9.70
CA PHE A 309 -11.49 -2.72 10.56
C PHE A 309 -11.67 -1.64 11.63
N TYR A 310 -12.91 -1.48 12.08
CA TYR A 310 -13.28 -0.55 13.14
C TYR A 310 -13.74 -1.31 14.38
N VAL A 311 -13.21 -0.91 15.53
CA VAL A 311 -13.58 -1.42 16.85
C VAL A 311 -14.53 -0.42 17.52
N PRO A 312 -15.80 -0.76 17.70
CA PRO A 312 -16.75 0.10 18.40
C PRO A 312 -16.31 0.40 19.84
N ALA A 313 -16.42 1.66 20.26
CA ALA A 313 -15.98 2.10 21.59
C ALA A 313 -16.65 1.33 22.75
N GLY A 314 -17.87 0.83 22.54
CA GLY A 314 -18.61 0.04 23.54
C GLY A 314 -18.07 -1.36 23.79
N LEU A 315 -17.20 -1.88 22.93
CA LEU A 315 -16.63 -3.23 23.08
C LEU A 315 -15.40 -3.26 23.99
N TYR A 316 -14.74 -2.13 24.24
CA TYR A 316 -13.54 -2.13 25.08
C TYR A 316 -13.84 -2.52 26.53
N PRO A 317 -13.03 -3.43 27.16
CA PRO A 317 -13.20 -3.87 28.53
C PRO A 317 -13.22 -2.68 29.52
N GLY A 318 -14.13 -2.74 30.46
CA GLY A 318 -14.29 -1.68 31.49
C GLY A 318 -15.24 -0.51 31.08
N ASN A 319 -15.87 -0.57 29.91
CA ASN A 319 -16.83 0.44 29.46
C ASN A 319 -18.30 0.05 29.72
N THR A 320 -18.59 -0.55 30.90
CA THR A 320 -19.91 -1.11 31.26
C THR A 320 -20.93 -0.05 31.71
N ASP A 321 -20.62 1.24 31.69
CA ASP A 321 -21.55 2.27 32.21
C ASP A 321 -22.13 3.15 31.08
N LEU A 322 -23.09 2.58 30.34
CA LEU A 322 -23.86 3.27 29.28
C LEU A 322 -24.87 4.30 29.81
N THR A 323 -24.96 4.55 31.14
CA THR A 323 -26.04 5.34 31.74
C THR A 323 -25.67 6.79 32.06
N LYS A 324 -24.43 7.26 31.83
CA LYS A 324 -24.05 8.63 32.18
C LYS A 324 -23.63 9.46 30.98
N LYS A 325 -24.57 10.18 30.40
CA LYS A 325 -24.42 11.22 29.37
C LYS A 325 -23.45 12.37 29.74
N ARG A 326 -22.77 12.33 30.89
CA ARG A 326 -21.78 13.34 31.35
C ARG A 326 -20.31 12.88 31.24
N ALA A 327 -20.05 11.68 30.78
CA ALA A 327 -18.69 11.14 30.64
C ALA A 327 -18.02 11.41 29.28
N ALA A 328 -18.71 11.97 28.29
CA ALA A 328 -18.17 12.21 26.94
C ALA A 328 -16.93 13.11 26.93
N ASP A 329 -16.74 14.02 27.86
CA ASP A 329 -15.56 14.90 27.93
C ASP A 329 -14.39 14.30 28.73
N SER A 330 -14.65 13.36 29.65
CA SER A 330 -13.59 12.66 30.38
C SER A 330 -13.05 11.44 29.62
N MET A 331 -13.83 10.86 28.70
CA MET A 331 -13.44 9.72 27.85
C MET A 331 -12.40 10.08 26.78
N ARG A 332 -12.22 11.32 26.41
CA ARG A 332 -11.11 11.77 25.54
C ARG A 332 -9.72 11.52 26.14
N LYS A 333 -9.60 11.24 27.43
CA LYS A 333 -8.30 11.14 28.14
C LYS A 333 -7.78 9.71 28.35
N LYS A 334 -8.56 8.64 28.05
CA LYS A 334 -8.08 7.24 28.12
C LYS A 334 -8.73 6.37 27.05
N GLN A 335 -8.53 6.72 25.80
CA GLN A 335 -8.89 5.79 24.72
C GLN A 335 -7.84 4.68 24.68
N ILE A 336 -8.23 3.50 25.10
CA ILE A 336 -7.40 2.28 25.04
C ILE A 336 -6.98 2.09 23.59
N ASN A 337 -5.67 2.02 23.34
CA ASN A 337 -5.12 1.76 22.02
C ASN A 337 -4.97 0.26 21.83
N LEU A 338 -5.73 -0.33 20.89
CA LEU A 338 -5.67 -1.77 20.62
C LEU A 338 -4.27 -2.23 20.20
N ASP A 339 -3.52 -1.41 19.44
CA ASP A 339 -2.13 -1.71 19.10
C ASP A 339 -1.26 -1.85 20.35
N GLU A 340 -1.44 -0.97 21.35
CA GLU A 340 -0.70 -1.07 22.62
C GLU A 340 -1.07 -2.30 23.43
N LEU A 341 -2.36 -2.68 23.47
CA LEU A 341 -2.79 -3.91 24.12
C LEU A 341 -2.18 -5.15 23.46
N LEU A 342 -2.25 -5.24 22.12
CA LEU A 342 -1.70 -6.37 21.38
C LEU A 342 -0.17 -6.49 21.50
N ARG A 343 0.54 -5.38 21.75
CA ARG A 343 1.98 -5.39 22.02
C ARG A 343 2.33 -6.19 23.29
N SER A 344 1.42 -6.32 24.27
CA SER A 344 1.63 -7.18 25.43
C SER A 344 1.59 -8.67 25.08
N TYR A 345 0.90 -9.02 23.98
CA TYR A 345 0.87 -10.37 23.38
C TYR A 345 1.98 -10.61 22.36
N GLY A 346 2.89 -9.65 22.18
CA GLY A 346 3.94 -9.75 21.17
C GLY A 346 3.45 -9.55 19.74
N ILE A 347 2.31 -8.87 19.55
CA ILE A 347 1.67 -8.65 18.25
C ILE A 347 1.64 -7.16 17.95
N MET A 348 1.89 -6.80 16.69
CA MET A 348 1.77 -5.44 16.17
C MET A 348 0.72 -5.37 15.09
N ILE A 349 -0.20 -4.40 15.18
CA ILE A 349 -1.13 -4.02 14.11
C ILE A 349 -0.93 -2.54 13.75
N ARG A 350 -1.58 -2.05 12.71
CA ARG A 350 -1.50 -0.65 12.33
C ARG A 350 -2.70 0.14 12.85
N ASP A 351 -2.44 1.13 13.70
CA ASP A 351 -3.42 2.15 14.09
C ASP A 351 -3.61 3.16 12.94
N LEU A 352 -4.85 3.39 12.54
CA LEU A 352 -5.21 4.25 11.42
C LEU A 352 -5.71 5.64 11.82
N ARG A 353 -5.63 6.02 13.10
CA ARG A 353 -6.14 7.32 13.61
C ARG A 353 -5.52 8.53 12.92
N SER A 354 -4.29 8.40 12.41
CA SER A 354 -3.57 9.46 11.70
C SER A 354 -4.01 9.62 10.25
N PHE A 355 -4.69 8.62 9.68
CA PHE A 355 -5.13 8.68 8.30
C PHE A 355 -6.29 9.65 8.16
N ARG A 356 -6.18 10.55 7.20
CA ARG A 356 -7.18 11.57 6.89
C ARG A 356 -8.53 10.92 6.55
N GLY A 357 -9.62 11.38 7.16
CA GLY A 357 -10.96 10.78 6.99
C GLY A 357 -11.27 9.57 7.88
N LEU A 358 -10.28 9.07 8.63
CA LEU A 358 -10.46 8.07 9.68
C LEU A 358 -10.27 8.72 11.06
N GLY A 359 -10.68 8.03 12.09
CA GLY A 359 -10.53 8.45 13.47
C GLY A 359 -10.05 7.30 14.35
N SER A 360 -10.17 7.52 15.66
CA SER A 360 -9.87 6.48 16.64
C SER A 360 -10.80 5.28 16.49
N GLY A 361 -10.27 4.08 16.73
CA GLY A 361 -11.01 2.83 16.60
C GLY A 361 -10.79 2.16 15.24
N TRP A 362 -10.18 2.81 14.27
CA TRP A 362 -9.80 2.21 13.01
C TRP A 362 -8.39 1.61 13.07
N TYR A 363 -8.29 0.38 12.62
CA TYR A 363 -7.04 -0.39 12.57
C TYR A 363 -6.91 -1.12 11.24
N ARG A 364 -5.67 -1.53 10.92
CA ARG A 364 -5.39 -2.39 9.76
C ARG A 364 -4.49 -3.54 10.21
N THR A 365 -4.82 -4.75 9.75
CA THR A 365 -4.04 -5.96 9.95
C THR A 365 -3.67 -6.59 8.63
N ALA A 366 -2.44 -7.09 8.49
CA ALA A 366 -2.06 -7.92 7.35
C ALA A 366 -2.78 -9.29 7.43
N VAL A 367 -2.97 -9.92 6.27
CA VAL A 367 -3.36 -11.34 6.16
C VAL A 367 -2.07 -12.16 6.18
N ARG A 368 -1.97 -13.09 7.13
CA ARG A 368 -0.78 -13.92 7.31
C ARG A 368 -1.13 -15.41 7.21
N THR A 369 -0.24 -16.30 7.67
CA THR A 369 -0.56 -17.74 7.71
C THR A 369 -1.72 -18.03 8.65
N LYS A 370 -2.34 -19.21 8.51
CA LYS A 370 -3.42 -19.65 9.36
C LYS A 370 -3.05 -19.57 10.84
N GLU A 371 -1.91 -20.12 11.19
CA GLU A 371 -1.41 -20.19 12.58
C GLU A 371 -1.15 -18.80 13.17
N GLU A 372 -0.63 -17.88 12.34
CA GLU A 372 -0.38 -16.50 12.75
C GLU A 372 -1.69 -15.74 12.93
N ASN A 373 -2.65 -15.88 11.99
CA ASN A 373 -3.97 -15.27 12.08
C ASN A 373 -4.74 -15.77 13.31
N GLU A 374 -4.70 -17.07 13.60
CA GLU A 374 -5.30 -17.65 14.81
C GLU A 374 -4.69 -17.06 16.09
N ARG A 375 -3.37 -16.81 16.12
CA ARG A 375 -2.72 -16.15 17.27
C ARG A 375 -3.25 -14.72 17.48
N LEU A 376 -3.46 -13.96 16.40
CA LEU A 376 -4.06 -12.62 16.47
C LEU A 376 -5.49 -12.71 17.02
N LEU A 377 -6.31 -13.59 16.45
CA LEU A 377 -7.71 -13.76 16.86
C LEU A 377 -7.83 -14.21 18.32
N ASN A 378 -7.00 -15.13 18.76
CA ASN A 378 -6.98 -15.58 20.16
C ASN A 378 -6.60 -14.44 21.12
N ALA A 379 -5.58 -13.65 20.79
CA ALA A 379 -5.21 -12.49 21.60
C ALA A 379 -6.34 -11.43 21.67
N LEU A 380 -7.04 -11.21 20.56
CA LEU A 380 -8.21 -10.34 20.53
C LEU A 380 -9.36 -10.91 21.35
N SER A 381 -9.64 -12.22 21.24
CA SER A 381 -10.65 -12.93 22.03
C SER A 381 -10.42 -12.76 23.53
N GLU A 382 -9.18 -12.91 24.00
CA GLU A 382 -8.81 -12.68 25.39
C GLU A 382 -8.99 -11.21 25.81
N ILE A 383 -8.56 -10.24 24.97
CA ILE A 383 -8.69 -8.81 25.25
C ILE A 383 -10.15 -8.40 25.40
N PHE A 384 -11.04 -8.94 24.55
CA PHE A 384 -12.45 -8.56 24.53
C PHE A 384 -13.37 -9.52 25.28
N GLU A 385 -12.82 -10.56 25.94
CA GLU A 385 -13.56 -11.58 26.72
C GLU A 385 -14.67 -12.27 25.91
N VAL A 386 -14.44 -12.49 24.60
CA VAL A 386 -15.35 -13.15 23.68
C VAL A 386 -14.80 -14.51 23.30
N ASN A 387 -15.62 -15.57 23.38
CA ASN A 387 -15.24 -16.90 22.85
C ASN A 387 -15.49 -16.94 21.34
N LEU A 388 -14.44 -17.21 20.57
CA LEU A 388 -14.48 -17.33 19.10
C LEU A 388 -14.92 -18.72 18.61
#